data_54ffc47b1a97174f8e2e60f429f9ed1b
#
_entry.id   54ffc47b1a97174f8e2e60f429f9ed1b
#
_cell.length_a   1.000
_cell.length_b   1.000
_cell.length_c   1.000
_cell.angle_alpha   90.00
_cell.angle_beta   90.00
_cell.angle_gamma   90.00
#
_symmetry.space_group_name_H-M   'P 1'
#
loop_
_entity.id
_entity.type
_entity.pdbx_description
1 polymer ?
#
loop_
_entity_poly.entity_id
_entity_poly.type
_entity_poly.pdbx_seq_one_letter_code
_entity_poly.pdbx_strand_id
1 'polypeptide(L)'
;MVTRDEISAFRERVHIPPSEVPQVGRFWDLARQTKEGYESYATQVARMFSPRAPVLEQLLDLLFHIAGSDGSLTAPEIDYLARVSEIFGFTEEDFHRWLALHGDEGPRPWDVIGVDPAIPDDELKTRWKALVRDHHPDKLVADGMPEEFVAAANDRLARINAAYDSMMRSRGFGGAPAGGAG
;
A
#
# COMPACT_ATOMS: atom_id res chain seq x y z
N MET A 1 12.36 16.19 8.19
CA MET A 1 13.66 16.15 7.50
C MET A 1 13.81 14.71 7.03
N VAL A 2 13.67 14.44 5.73
CA VAL A 2 13.78 13.05 5.22
C VAL A 2 15.21 12.59 5.45
N THR A 3 15.36 11.45 6.10
CA THR A 3 16.65 10.90 6.48
C THR A 3 17.30 10.15 5.32
N ARG A 4 18.57 9.85 5.45
CA ARG A 4 19.31 9.03 4.48
C ARG A 4 18.73 7.62 4.36
N ASP A 5 18.10 7.16 5.44
CA ASP A 5 17.52 5.82 5.55
C ASP A 5 16.18 5.73 4.82
N GLU A 6 15.35 6.78 4.82
CA GLU A 6 14.13 6.87 4.01
C GLU A 6 14.43 6.83 2.50
N ILE A 7 15.48 7.52 2.07
CA ILE A 7 15.95 7.47 0.67
C ILE A 7 16.47 6.07 0.32
N SER A 8 17.14 5.39 1.26
CA SER A 8 17.61 4.02 1.05
C SER A 8 16.48 3.02 0.97
N ALA A 9 15.48 3.10 1.86
CA ALA A 9 14.29 2.25 1.84
C ALA A 9 13.47 2.43 0.55
N PHE A 10 13.34 3.67 0.07
CA PHE A 10 12.74 3.96 -1.23
C PHE A 10 13.52 3.32 -2.39
N ARG A 11 14.87 3.44 -2.38
CA ARG A 11 15.74 2.87 -3.42
C ARG A 11 15.74 1.35 -3.45
N GLU A 12 15.59 0.70 -2.31
CA GLU A 12 15.53 -0.76 -2.23
C GLU A 12 14.21 -1.32 -2.77
N ARG A 13 13.15 -0.58 -2.62
CA ARG A 13 11.81 -1.02 -3.01
C ARG A 13 11.39 -0.56 -4.41
N VAL A 14 11.89 0.59 -4.83
CA VAL A 14 11.69 1.12 -6.19
C VAL A 14 13.02 1.00 -6.92
N HIS A 15 13.08 0.16 -7.94
CA HIS A 15 14.28 -0.05 -8.75
C HIS A 15 14.54 1.17 -9.64
N ILE A 16 15.08 2.25 -9.04
CA ILE A 16 15.40 3.49 -9.77
C ILE A 16 16.74 3.28 -10.47
N PRO A 17 16.79 3.38 -11.81
CA PRO A 17 18.04 3.32 -12.55
C PRO A 17 19.02 4.39 -12.03
N PRO A 18 20.33 4.07 -11.91
CA PRO A 18 21.32 5.02 -11.41
C PRO A 18 21.36 6.36 -12.13
N SER A 19 20.95 6.39 -13.41
CA SER A 19 20.85 7.59 -14.24
C SER A 19 19.70 8.53 -13.83
N GLU A 20 18.66 8.03 -13.17
CA GLU A 20 17.45 8.78 -12.78
C GLU A 20 17.47 9.22 -11.32
N VAL A 21 18.35 8.64 -10.50
CA VAL A 21 18.52 9.00 -9.08
C VAL A 21 18.68 10.53 -8.88
N PRO A 22 19.45 11.27 -9.72
CA PRO A 22 19.56 12.73 -9.57
C PRO A 22 18.27 13.48 -9.91
N GLN A 23 17.40 12.91 -10.75
CA GLN A 23 16.09 13.52 -11.09
C GLN A 23 15.09 13.29 -9.96
N VAL A 24 15.04 12.07 -9.42
CA VAL A 24 14.23 11.73 -8.25
C VAL A 24 14.67 12.55 -7.04
N GLY A 25 15.98 12.72 -6.81
CA GLY A 25 16.51 13.57 -5.75
C GLY A 25 16.09 15.04 -5.88
N ARG A 26 16.11 15.60 -7.09
CA ARG A 26 15.63 16.97 -7.36
C ARG A 26 14.13 17.10 -7.17
N PHE A 27 13.37 16.10 -7.57
CA PHE A 27 11.92 16.05 -7.36
C PHE A 27 11.57 16.02 -5.87
N TRP A 28 12.35 15.26 -5.10
CA TRP A 28 12.25 15.15 -3.65
C TRP A 28 12.63 16.45 -2.94
N ASP A 29 13.70 17.11 -3.37
CA ASP A 29 14.13 18.41 -2.83
C ASP A 29 13.13 19.53 -3.16
N LEU A 30 12.50 19.49 -4.32
CA LEU A 30 11.46 20.43 -4.71
C LEU A 30 10.16 20.22 -3.89
N ALA A 31 9.78 18.99 -3.64
CA ALA A 31 8.65 18.65 -2.78
C ALA A 31 8.84 19.09 -1.31
N ARG A 32 10.11 19.16 -0.85
CA ARG A 32 10.46 19.68 0.49
C ARG A 32 10.38 21.19 0.64
N GLN A 33 10.65 21.94 -0.44
CA GLN A 33 10.85 23.38 -0.35
C GLN A 33 9.54 24.17 -0.22
N THR A 34 8.39 23.52 -0.50
CA THR A 34 7.08 24.17 -0.38
C THR A 34 6.12 23.23 0.32
N LYS A 35 5.76 23.58 1.59
CA LYS A 35 4.63 22.94 2.28
C LYS A 35 3.33 22.98 1.45
N GLU A 36 3.23 23.91 0.51
CA GLU A 36 2.11 24.10 -0.42
C GLU A 36 2.26 23.33 -1.74
N GLY A 37 3.48 22.86 -2.07
CA GLY A 37 3.78 22.23 -3.37
C GLY A 37 3.26 20.81 -3.52
N TYR A 38 3.32 19.97 -2.48
CA TYR A 38 2.96 18.55 -2.59
C TYR A 38 1.48 18.34 -2.90
N GLU A 39 0.59 19.20 -2.42
CA GLU A 39 -0.85 19.08 -2.66
C GLU A 39 -1.18 19.23 -4.16
N SER A 40 -0.48 20.13 -4.86
CA SER A 40 -0.67 20.29 -6.29
C SER A 40 -0.20 19.06 -7.08
N TYR A 41 0.91 18.44 -6.67
CA TYR A 41 1.39 17.17 -7.26
C TYR A 41 0.46 16.01 -6.94
N ALA A 42 0.04 15.86 -5.68
CA ALA A 42 -0.93 14.85 -5.29
C ALA A 42 -2.24 15.00 -6.08
N THR A 43 -2.71 16.23 -6.31
CA THR A 43 -3.89 16.51 -7.13
C THR A 43 -3.68 16.12 -8.59
N GLN A 44 -2.49 16.35 -9.16
CA GLN A 44 -2.18 15.93 -10.54
C GLN A 44 -2.16 14.40 -10.65
N VAL A 45 -1.53 13.72 -9.70
CA VAL A 45 -1.50 12.25 -9.63
C VAL A 45 -2.92 11.70 -9.48
N ALA A 46 -3.72 12.26 -8.56
CA ALA A 46 -5.11 11.88 -8.39
C ALA A 46 -5.92 12.00 -9.68
N ARG A 47 -5.77 13.10 -10.42
CA ARG A 47 -6.44 13.30 -11.72
C ARG A 47 -5.98 12.31 -12.79
N MET A 48 -4.68 12.01 -12.83
CA MET A 48 -4.10 11.08 -13.79
C MET A 48 -4.64 9.65 -13.60
N PHE A 49 -4.82 9.25 -12.35
CA PHE A 49 -5.27 7.90 -11.98
C PHE A 49 -6.69 7.85 -11.40
N SER A 50 -7.47 8.93 -11.45
CA SER A 50 -8.81 9.04 -10.85
C SER A 50 -9.77 7.89 -11.17
N PRO A 51 -9.81 7.28 -12.36
CA PRO A 51 -10.64 6.10 -12.57
C PRO A 51 -9.98 4.79 -12.07
N ARG A 52 -8.78 4.86 -11.48
CA ARG A 52 -7.92 3.71 -11.17
C ARG A 52 -7.54 3.69 -9.69
N ALA A 53 -8.57 3.59 -8.82
CA ALA A 53 -8.39 3.54 -7.37
C ALA A 53 -7.29 2.57 -6.91
N PRO A 54 -7.11 1.35 -7.46
CA PRO A 54 -6.03 0.44 -7.06
C PRO A 54 -4.62 1.01 -7.25
N VAL A 55 -4.39 1.84 -8.26
CA VAL A 55 -3.09 2.51 -8.45
C VAL A 55 -2.85 3.55 -7.36
N LEU A 56 -3.86 4.37 -7.03
CA LEU A 56 -3.78 5.35 -5.96
C LEU A 56 -3.62 4.70 -4.59
N GLU A 57 -4.30 3.56 -4.34
CA GLU A 57 -4.10 2.75 -3.14
C GLU A 57 -2.66 2.24 -3.02
N GLN A 58 -2.09 1.73 -4.12
CA GLN A 58 -0.71 1.25 -4.12
C GLN A 58 0.30 2.38 -3.87
N LEU A 59 0.07 3.57 -4.43
CA LEU A 59 0.90 4.74 -4.20
C LEU A 59 0.83 5.20 -2.74
N LEU A 60 -0.37 5.20 -2.15
CA LEU A 60 -0.55 5.57 -0.74
C LEU A 60 0.13 4.54 0.18
N ASP A 61 -0.02 3.24 -0.07
CA ASP A 61 0.66 2.17 0.66
C ASP A 61 2.19 2.34 0.64
N LEU A 62 2.74 2.72 -0.52
CA LEU A 62 4.16 3.00 -0.66
C LEU A 62 4.59 4.23 0.18
N LEU A 63 3.79 5.30 0.19
CA LEU A 63 4.08 6.49 1.00
C LEU A 63 4.09 6.16 2.50
N PHE A 64 3.14 5.36 2.97
CA PHE A 64 3.13 4.85 4.35
C PHE A 64 4.38 4.04 4.66
N HIS A 65 4.78 3.16 3.74
CA HIS A 65 5.99 2.35 3.91
C HIS A 65 7.25 3.20 4.01
N ILE A 66 7.36 4.25 3.18
CA ILE A 66 8.51 5.17 3.21
C ILE A 66 8.53 5.95 4.52
N ALA A 67 7.38 6.49 4.94
CA ALA A 67 7.28 7.26 6.17
C ALA A 67 7.62 6.41 7.42
N GLY A 68 7.17 5.13 7.46
CA GLY A 68 7.47 4.22 8.56
C GLY A 68 8.84 3.53 8.50
N SER A 69 9.70 3.88 7.53
CA SER A 69 10.96 3.16 7.30
C SER A 69 12.02 3.35 8.39
N ASP A 70 11.95 4.41 9.16
CA ASP A 70 12.85 4.75 10.27
C ASP A 70 12.27 4.44 11.67
N GLY A 71 11.07 3.88 11.73
CA GLY A 71 10.38 3.51 12.97
C GLY A 71 8.89 3.83 12.93
N SER A 72 8.35 4.33 14.04
CA SER A 72 6.94 4.70 14.13
C SER A 72 6.66 6.02 13.41
N LEU A 73 5.47 6.11 12.81
CA LEU A 73 5.00 7.32 12.14
C LEU A 73 4.90 8.50 13.12
N THR A 74 5.49 9.62 12.78
CA THR A 74 5.39 10.86 13.55
C THR A 74 4.08 11.61 13.24
N ALA A 75 3.63 12.48 14.15
CA ALA A 75 2.42 13.27 13.92
C ALA A 75 2.45 14.11 12.62
N PRO A 76 3.56 14.79 12.22
CA PRO A 76 3.63 15.47 10.93
C PRO A 76 3.53 14.57 9.71
N GLU A 77 4.02 13.32 9.79
CA GLU A 77 3.90 12.34 8.71
C GLU A 77 2.47 11.81 8.59
N ILE A 78 1.81 11.58 9.72
CA ILE A 78 0.39 11.21 9.76
C ILE A 78 -0.46 12.31 9.12
N ASP A 79 -0.24 13.58 9.47
CA ASP A 79 -0.96 14.72 8.90
C ASP A 79 -0.74 14.82 7.37
N TYR A 80 0.50 14.62 6.91
CA TYR A 80 0.84 14.59 5.48
C TYR A 80 0.12 13.46 4.76
N LEU A 81 0.20 12.23 5.28
CA LEU A 81 -0.44 11.06 4.70
C LEU A 81 -1.96 11.18 4.68
N ALA A 82 -2.56 11.73 5.73
CA ALA A 82 -4.00 12.01 5.80
C ALA A 82 -4.43 12.97 4.69
N ARG A 83 -3.67 14.04 4.49
CA ARG A 83 -3.96 15.02 3.45
C ARG A 83 -3.82 14.44 2.03
N VAL A 84 -2.79 13.64 1.78
CA VAL A 84 -2.64 12.93 0.48
C VAL A 84 -3.77 11.94 0.26
N SER A 85 -4.17 11.19 1.28
CA SER A 85 -5.30 10.26 1.24
C SER A 85 -6.61 10.96 0.83
N GLU A 86 -6.89 12.12 1.45
CA GLU A 86 -8.04 12.95 1.12
C GLU A 86 -8.01 13.43 -0.34
N ILE A 87 -6.85 13.92 -0.81
CA ILE A 87 -6.67 14.36 -2.21
C ILE A 87 -6.86 13.21 -3.20
N PHE A 88 -6.48 11.99 -2.84
CA PHE A 88 -6.70 10.79 -3.65
C PHE A 88 -8.16 10.32 -3.64
N GLY A 89 -9.00 10.91 -2.78
CA GLY A 89 -10.43 10.63 -2.70
C GLY A 89 -10.79 9.46 -1.78
N PHE A 90 -9.88 9.07 -0.90
CA PHE A 90 -10.16 8.06 0.12
C PHE A 90 -10.88 8.66 1.34
N THR A 91 -11.66 7.84 2.01
CA THR A 91 -12.40 8.24 3.20
C THR A 91 -11.49 8.25 4.44
N GLU A 92 -11.94 8.92 5.52
CA GLU A 92 -11.26 8.87 6.82
C GLU A 92 -11.17 7.42 7.36
N GLU A 93 -12.19 6.61 7.12
CA GLU A 93 -12.19 5.19 7.48
C GLU A 93 -11.12 4.40 6.71
N ASP A 94 -10.95 4.67 5.41
CA ASP A 94 -9.85 4.10 4.62
C ASP A 94 -8.50 4.50 5.19
N PHE A 95 -8.32 5.77 5.54
CA PHE A 95 -7.08 6.26 6.13
C PHE A 95 -6.75 5.59 7.46
N HIS A 96 -7.73 5.46 8.37
CA HIS A 96 -7.54 4.76 9.63
C HIS A 96 -7.17 3.28 9.43
N ARG A 97 -7.70 2.66 8.40
CA ARG A 97 -7.30 1.29 8.02
C ARG A 97 -5.83 1.22 7.60
N TRP A 98 -5.33 2.18 6.82
CA TRP A 98 -3.90 2.24 6.49
C TRP A 98 -3.02 2.52 7.71
N LEU A 99 -3.43 3.39 8.61
CA LEU A 99 -2.72 3.59 9.88
C LEU A 99 -2.58 2.29 10.67
N ALA A 100 -3.66 1.49 10.76
CA ALA A 100 -3.63 0.19 11.41
C ALA A 100 -2.73 -0.84 10.69
N LEU A 101 -2.66 -0.76 9.35
CA LEU A 101 -1.79 -1.64 8.53
C LEU A 101 -0.29 -1.37 8.73
N HIS A 102 0.07 -0.14 9.03
CA HIS A 102 1.45 0.33 9.17
C HIS A 102 1.83 0.70 10.61
N GLY A 103 0.94 0.44 11.58
CA GLY A 103 1.19 0.67 13.01
C GLY A 103 2.07 -0.41 13.65
N ASP A 104 2.55 -0.12 14.87
CA ASP A 104 3.53 -0.95 15.60
C ASP A 104 3.03 -2.38 15.92
N GLU A 105 1.73 -2.61 16.02
CA GLU A 105 1.13 -3.92 16.31
C GLU A 105 1.11 -4.86 15.09
N GLY A 106 1.48 -4.37 13.92
CA GLY A 106 1.40 -5.08 12.65
C GLY A 106 -0.04 -5.22 12.12
N PRO A 107 -0.19 -5.52 10.82
CA PRO A 107 -1.50 -5.55 10.17
C PRO A 107 -2.32 -6.78 10.59
N ARG A 108 -3.52 -6.55 11.10
CA ARG A 108 -4.49 -7.64 11.32
C ARG A 108 -5.05 -8.10 9.96
N PRO A 109 -5.27 -9.42 9.78
CA PRO A 109 -5.69 -9.96 8.47
C PRO A 109 -6.94 -9.31 7.88
N TRP A 110 -7.95 -8.98 8.69
CA TRP A 110 -9.17 -8.33 8.23
C TRP A 110 -8.97 -6.86 7.82
N ASP A 111 -8.00 -6.15 8.42
CA ASP A 111 -7.65 -4.79 8.02
C ASP A 111 -6.97 -4.81 6.63
N VAL A 112 -6.11 -5.79 6.36
CA VAL A 112 -5.45 -5.97 5.04
C VAL A 112 -6.48 -6.18 3.93
N ILE A 113 -7.51 -7.00 4.18
CA ILE A 113 -8.58 -7.28 3.20
C ILE A 113 -9.62 -6.16 3.19
N GLY A 114 -9.73 -5.37 4.25
CA GLY A 114 -10.71 -4.31 4.41
C GLY A 114 -12.12 -4.85 4.58
N VAL A 115 -12.31 -5.73 5.58
CA VAL A 115 -13.58 -6.39 5.88
C VAL A 115 -13.78 -6.50 7.40
N ASP A 116 -15.03 -6.74 7.81
CA ASP A 116 -15.35 -7.10 9.18
C ASP A 116 -14.75 -8.47 9.53
N PRO A 117 -14.18 -8.68 10.73
CA PRO A 117 -13.68 -9.99 11.18
C PRO A 117 -14.73 -11.11 11.11
N ALA A 118 -16.00 -10.78 11.23
CA ALA A 118 -17.12 -11.73 11.21
C ALA A 118 -17.77 -11.91 9.82
N ILE A 119 -17.18 -11.33 8.75
CA ILE A 119 -17.73 -11.45 7.38
C ILE A 119 -17.94 -12.92 6.98
N PRO A 120 -19.03 -13.30 6.27
CA PRO A 120 -19.23 -14.64 5.74
C PRO A 120 -18.10 -15.10 4.81
N ASP A 121 -17.81 -16.40 4.78
CA ASP A 121 -16.67 -16.95 4.01
C ASP A 121 -16.80 -16.75 2.50
N ASP A 122 -18.00 -16.79 1.96
CA ASP A 122 -18.29 -16.55 0.54
C ASP A 122 -18.09 -15.07 0.17
N GLU A 123 -18.45 -14.14 1.04
CA GLU A 123 -18.18 -12.71 0.87
C GLU A 123 -16.69 -12.40 1.03
N LEU A 124 -16.03 -13.00 2.03
CA LEU A 124 -14.57 -12.90 2.20
C LEU A 124 -13.82 -13.36 0.95
N LYS A 125 -14.20 -14.52 0.40
CA LYS A 125 -13.63 -15.06 -0.84
C LYS A 125 -13.87 -14.14 -2.04
N THR A 126 -15.05 -13.56 -2.12
CA THR A 126 -15.41 -12.62 -3.20
C THR A 126 -14.55 -11.36 -3.11
N ARG A 127 -14.42 -10.80 -1.90
CA ARG A 127 -13.59 -9.62 -1.65
C ARG A 127 -12.11 -9.88 -1.95
N TRP A 128 -11.58 -11.02 -1.47
CA TRP A 128 -10.20 -11.43 -1.77
C TRP A 128 -9.95 -11.54 -3.29
N LYS A 129 -10.83 -12.20 -4.05
CA LYS A 129 -10.68 -12.31 -5.51
C LYS A 129 -10.69 -10.94 -6.20
N ALA A 130 -11.51 -10.01 -5.73
CA ALA A 130 -11.54 -8.66 -6.25
C ALA A 130 -10.20 -7.95 -5.99
N LEU A 131 -9.67 -8.03 -4.76
CA LEU A 131 -8.38 -7.44 -4.41
C LEU A 131 -7.22 -8.03 -5.23
N VAL A 132 -7.16 -9.36 -5.36
CA VAL A 132 -6.13 -10.04 -6.17
C VAL A 132 -6.17 -9.55 -7.61
N ARG A 133 -7.36 -9.45 -8.22
CA ARG A 133 -7.52 -8.96 -9.58
C ARG A 133 -7.12 -7.48 -9.72
N ASP A 134 -7.53 -6.65 -8.76
CA ASP A 134 -7.38 -5.21 -8.86
C ASP A 134 -5.95 -4.75 -8.51
N HIS A 135 -5.25 -5.47 -7.66
CA HIS A 135 -3.84 -5.23 -7.30
C HIS A 135 -2.86 -6.16 -8.02
N HIS A 136 -3.30 -6.86 -9.08
CA HIS A 136 -2.36 -7.68 -9.86
C HIS A 136 -1.33 -6.77 -10.55
N PRO A 137 -0.02 -7.06 -10.45
CA PRO A 137 1.03 -6.22 -11.03
C PRO A 137 0.80 -5.90 -12.50
N ASP A 138 0.47 -6.90 -13.32
CA ASP A 138 0.22 -6.71 -14.76
C ASP A 138 -0.94 -5.75 -15.03
N LYS A 139 -2.00 -5.81 -14.21
CA LYS A 139 -3.12 -4.88 -14.32
C LYS A 139 -2.71 -3.47 -13.94
N LEU A 140 -1.97 -3.31 -12.85
CA LEU A 140 -1.51 -2.01 -12.38
C LEU A 140 -0.60 -1.32 -13.43
N VAL A 141 0.30 -2.09 -14.06
CA VAL A 141 1.15 -1.60 -15.17
C VAL A 141 0.29 -1.23 -16.37
N ALA A 142 -0.68 -2.06 -16.76
CA ALA A 142 -1.61 -1.75 -17.85
C ALA A 142 -2.46 -0.51 -17.56
N ASP A 143 -2.77 -0.26 -16.29
CA ASP A 143 -3.47 0.93 -15.81
C ASP A 143 -2.57 2.17 -15.65
N GLY A 144 -1.28 2.06 -15.98
CA GLY A 144 -0.33 3.17 -16.05
C GLY A 144 0.59 3.31 -14.85
N MET A 145 0.65 2.32 -13.95
CA MET A 145 1.68 2.29 -12.91
C MET A 145 3.03 2.01 -13.55
N PRO A 146 4.09 2.79 -13.23
CA PRO A 146 5.44 2.52 -13.71
C PRO A 146 5.94 1.13 -13.29
N GLU A 147 6.73 0.49 -14.16
CA GLU A 147 7.25 -0.88 -13.91
C GLU A 147 8.14 -0.96 -12.67
N GLU A 148 8.77 0.15 -12.28
CA GLU A 148 9.60 0.26 -11.08
C GLU A 148 8.82 -0.05 -9.78
N PHE A 149 7.49 0.09 -9.81
CA PHE A 149 6.61 -0.20 -8.67
C PHE A 149 6.10 -1.65 -8.63
N VAL A 150 6.45 -2.48 -9.60
CA VAL A 150 6.00 -3.89 -9.68
C VAL A 150 6.38 -4.68 -8.42
N ALA A 151 7.57 -4.44 -7.86
CA ALA A 151 8.00 -5.12 -6.63
C ALA A 151 7.07 -4.80 -5.45
N ALA A 152 6.72 -3.52 -5.26
CA ALA A 152 5.78 -3.10 -4.21
C ALA A 152 4.38 -3.67 -4.43
N ALA A 153 3.92 -3.78 -5.68
CA ALA A 153 2.65 -4.41 -6.03
C ALA A 153 2.65 -5.91 -5.70
N ASN A 154 3.75 -6.62 -5.98
CA ASN A 154 3.91 -8.03 -5.60
C ASN A 154 3.88 -8.22 -4.08
N ASP A 155 4.55 -7.36 -3.32
CA ASP A 155 4.55 -7.41 -1.86
C ASP A 155 3.15 -7.17 -1.28
N ARG A 156 2.39 -6.22 -1.84
CA ARG A 156 1.01 -5.99 -1.45
C ARG A 156 0.13 -7.22 -1.74
N LEU A 157 0.27 -7.81 -2.93
CA LEU A 157 -0.46 -9.02 -3.30
C LEU A 157 -0.13 -10.20 -2.38
N ALA A 158 1.14 -10.36 -2.00
CA ALA A 158 1.56 -11.38 -1.03
C ALA A 158 0.91 -11.15 0.35
N ARG A 159 0.84 -9.91 0.83
CA ARG A 159 0.14 -9.55 2.09
C ARG A 159 -1.36 -9.86 2.01
N ILE A 160 -2.02 -9.54 0.91
CA ILE A 160 -3.45 -9.85 0.68
C ILE A 160 -3.68 -11.37 0.75
N ASN A 161 -2.86 -12.18 0.08
CA ASN A 161 -2.97 -13.64 0.09
C ASN A 161 -2.72 -14.21 1.50
N ALA A 162 -1.67 -13.77 2.19
CA ALA A 162 -1.35 -14.21 3.55
C ALA A 162 -2.48 -13.87 4.55
N ALA A 163 -3.10 -12.70 4.41
CA ALA A 163 -4.22 -12.28 5.23
C ALA A 163 -5.46 -13.18 5.01
N TYR A 164 -5.80 -13.45 3.75
CA TYR A 164 -6.89 -14.36 3.41
C TYR A 164 -6.67 -15.76 3.99
N ASP A 165 -5.48 -16.33 3.80
CA ASP A 165 -5.11 -17.65 4.32
C ASP A 165 -5.16 -17.68 5.86
N SER A 166 -4.75 -16.61 6.52
CA SER A 166 -4.82 -16.49 7.97
C SER A 166 -6.26 -16.48 8.48
N MET A 167 -7.15 -15.70 7.84
CA MET A 167 -8.58 -15.67 8.20
C MET A 167 -9.26 -17.03 7.96
N MET A 168 -8.95 -17.70 6.86
CA MET A 168 -9.51 -19.02 6.55
C MET A 168 -9.03 -20.09 7.54
N ARG A 169 -7.77 -20.06 7.93
CA ARG A 169 -7.23 -20.99 8.96
C ARG A 169 -7.87 -20.76 10.33
N SER A 170 -8.05 -19.52 10.75
CA SER A 170 -8.67 -19.22 12.05
C SER A 170 -10.13 -19.67 12.15
N ARG A 171 -10.80 -19.87 11.01
CA ARG A 171 -12.20 -20.35 10.91
C ARG A 171 -12.32 -21.86 10.72
N GLY A 172 -11.22 -22.62 10.79
CA GLY A 172 -11.23 -24.07 10.69
C GLY A 172 -11.23 -24.65 9.28
N PHE A 173 -11.06 -23.83 8.25
CA PHE A 173 -10.95 -24.28 6.85
C PHE A 173 -9.50 -24.62 6.42
N GLY A 174 -8.55 -24.62 7.35
CA GLY A 174 -7.12 -24.89 7.10
C GLY A 174 -6.68 -26.32 7.34
N GLY A 175 -7.57 -27.31 7.31
CA GLY A 175 -7.24 -28.71 7.47
C GLY A 175 -7.34 -29.50 6.16
N ALA A 176 -6.27 -29.55 5.36
CA ALA A 176 -6.06 -30.72 4.52
C ALA A 176 -5.85 -31.91 5.47
N PRO A 177 -6.58 -33.04 5.35
CA PRO A 177 -6.31 -34.21 6.17
C PRO A 177 -4.92 -34.72 5.80
N ALA A 178 -3.98 -34.70 6.75
CA ALA A 178 -2.76 -35.47 6.68
C ALA A 178 -3.18 -36.91 6.43
N GLY A 179 -2.79 -37.46 5.27
CA GLY A 179 -3.10 -38.80 4.88
C GLY A 179 -2.75 -39.79 5.99
N GLY A 180 -3.77 -40.46 6.51
CA GLY A 180 -3.58 -41.64 7.32
C GLY A 180 -2.95 -42.71 6.48
N ALA A 181 -1.72 -43.09 6.80
CA ALA A 181 -1.16 -44.37 6.41
C ALA A 181 -1.88 -45.46 7.19
N GLY A 182 -2.43 -46.40 6.49
CA GLY A 182 -2.91 -47.67 6.93
C GLY A 182 -2.61 -48.71 5.85
#